data_2dfd0ba493bd1aef391f0a1c05e8a516
#
_entry.id   2dfd0ba493bd1aef391f0a1c05e8a516
#
_cell.length_a   1.000
_cell.length_b   1.000
_cell.length_c   1.000
_cell.angle_alpha   90.00
_cell.angle_beta   90.00
_cell.angle_gamma   90.00
#
_symmetry.space_group_name_H-M   'P 1'
#
loop_
_entity.id
_entity.type
_entity.pdbx_description
1 polymer ?
#
loop_
_entity_poly.entity_id
_entity_poly.type
_entity_poly.pdbx_seq_one_letter_code
_entity_poly.pdbx_strand_id
1 'polypeptide(L)'
;MEGPHTRALAEHLNDVVTGKMVERILVPEHRWQANMLLLNCVGQVVQRVRSHGKWLFFDFSHGISWVCQLITKAKWAIVPTEANEKYLTPPPPPPTPSRPHKRHRPPLITVCFRAQTSTPPIVAILTGHPAFFILPTEKVWAHPEIRALGPDPIGSPDFHDDFPYRLRQHPTRTVAATLLDQEIVAGLGNALKCEILFATRFSPSAKIGALMASQIDRLASSVVALVATATTFAGKGLPFPYRVYDRAGLLCTVCNTEIAVDRSGQDAHLSWYCPTCQPVGQEPNLFSA
;
A
#
# COMPACT_ATOMS: atom_id res chain seq x y z
N MET A 1 -4.46 2.14 -3.17
CA MET A 1 -4.07 2.02 -1.75
C MET A 1 -2.60 2.36 -1.64
N GLU A 2 -2.16 3.09 -0.62
CA GLU A 2 -0.76 3.41 -0.37
C GLU A 2 -0.15 2.45 0.65
N GLY A 3 1.19 2.43 0.76
CA GLY A 3 1.94 1.55 1.64
C GLY A 3 1.46 1.51 3.10
N PRO A 4 1.20 2.66 3.75
CA PRO A 4 0.68 2.69 5.13
C PRO A 4 -0.60 1.88 5.33
N HIS A 5 -1.53 1.96 4.40
CA HIS A 5 -2.77 1.17 4.47
C HIS A 5 -2.50 -0.33 4.26
N THR A 6 -1.56 -0.67 3.36
CA THR A 6 -1.16 -2.06 3.13
C THR A 6 -0.46 -2.62 4.37
N ARG A 7 0.40 -1.82 5.02
CA ARG A 7 1.09 -2.18 6.25
C ARG A 7 0.13 -2.43 7.40
N ALA A 8 -0.76 -1.49 7.67
CA ALA A 8 -1.77 -1.62 8.73
C ALA A 8 -2.68 -2.83 8.50
N LEU A 9 -3.05 -3.10 7.23
CA LEU A 9 -3.82 -4.29 6.88
C LEU A 9 -3.01 -5.57 7.10
N ALA A 10 -1.71 -5.58 6.74
CA ALA A 10 -0.84 -6.73 6.97
C ALA A 10 -0.71 -7.07 8.47
N GLU A 11 -0.50 -6.06 9.29
CA GLU A 11 -0.43 -6.19 10.75
C GLU A 11 -1.75 -6.74 11.31
N HIS A 12 -2.88 -6.15 10.95
CA HIS A 12 -4.19 -6.64 11.37
C HIS A 12 -4.45 -8.09 10.93
N LEU A 13 -4.17 -8.43 9.67
CA LEU A 13 -4.32 -9.80 9.18
C LEU A 13 -3.36 -10.76 9.89
N ASN A 14 -2.11 -10.34 10.12
CA ASN A 14 -1.13 -11.13 10.84
C ASN A 14 -1.62 -11.51 12.24
N ASP A 15 -2.14 -10.54 12.99
CA ASP A 15 -2.67 -10.77 14.33
C ASP A 15 -3.87 -11.73 14.33
N VAL A 16 -4.69 -11.65 13.27
CA VAL A 16 -5.93 -12.42 13.20
C VAL A 16 -5.71 -13.85 12.69
N VAL A 17 -4.84 -14.07 11.67
CA VAL A 17 -4.75 -15.37 10.97
C VAL A 17 -3.47 -16.15 11.20
N THR A 18 -2.41 -15.55 11.77
CA THR A 18 -1.15 -16.28 12.04
C THR A 18 -1.38 -17.40 13.03
N GLY A 19 -0.75 -18.55 12.78
CA GLY A 19 -0.93 -19.78 13.54
C GLY A 19 -2.24 -20.52 13.24
N LYS A 20 -3.10 -20.01 12.36
CA LYS A 20 -4.36 -20.65 12.00
C LYS A 20 -4.22 -21.47 10.73
N MET A 21 -4.91 -22.60 10.71
CA MET A 21 -4.96 -23.50 9.56
C MET A 21 -6.01 -23.01 8.55
N VAL A 22 -5.67 -23.06 7.28
CA VAL A 22 -6.63 -22.87 6.19
C VAL A 22 -7.54 -24.09 6.12
N GLU A 23 -8.80 -23.93 6.46
CA GLU A 23 -9.80 -25.00 6.44
C GLU A 23 -10.43 -25.15 5.06
N ARG A 24 -10.72 -24.01 4.40
CA ARG A 24 -11.39 -24.00 3.10
C ARG A 24 -11.04 -22.75 2.31
N ILE A 25 -10.98 -22.91 0.99
CA ILE A 25 -10.84 -21.82 0.04
C ILE A 25 -11.99 -21.92 -0.97
N LEU A 26 -12.76 -20.85 -1.14
CA LEU A 26 -13.81 -20.73 -2.14
C LEU A 26 -13.41 -19.71 -3.19
N VAL A 27 -13.46 -20.12 -4.45
CA VAL A 27 -13.08 -19.31 -5.61
C VAL A 27 -14.23 -19.38 -6.63
N PRO A 28 -15.11 -18.36 -6.66
CA PRO A 28 -16.29 -18.37 -7.53
C PRO A 28 -15.98 -18.23 -9.02
N GLU A 29 -14.85 -17.64 -9.36
CA GLU A 29 -14.47 -17.42 -10.76
C GLU A 29 -13.67 -18.60 -11.34
N HIS A 30 -14.09 -19.14 -12.49
CA HIS A 30 -13.45 -20.26 -13.17
C HIS A 30 -11.96 -20.08 -13.40
N ARG A 31 -11.50 -18.87 -13.67
CA ARG A 31 -10.08 -18.55 -13.89
C ARG A 31 -9.17 -18.87 -12.70
N TRP A 32 -9.72 -18.86 -11.48
CA TRP A 32 -8.97 -19.13 -10.25
C TRP A 32 -9.10 -20.59 -9.79
N GLN A 33 -10.19 -21.27 -10.19
CA GLN A 33 -10.45 -22.66 -9.80
C GLN A 33 -9.39 -23.65 -10.32
N ALA A 34 -8.74 -23.32 -11.44
CA ALA A 34 -7.66 -24.12 -12.02
C ALA A 34 -6.31 -23.93 -11.32
N ASN A 35 -6.21 -23.02 -10.33
CA ASN A 35 -4.94 -22.78 -9.64
C ASN A 35 -4.75 -23.78 -8.50
N MET A 36 -4.15 -24.92 -8.83
CA MET A 36 -3.85 -25.98 -7.88
C MET A 36 -2.99 -25.50 -6.69
N LEU A 37 -2.09 -24.53 -6.89
CA LEU A 37 -1.25 -23.99 -5.82
C LEU A 37 -2.09 -23.25 -4.77
N LEU A 38 -3.19 -22.58 -5.17
CA LEU A 38 -4.11 -21.96 -4.24
C LEU A 38 -4.79 -23.00 -3.36
N LEU A 39 -5.29 -24.09 -3.96
CA LEU A 39 -5.98 -25.18 -3.26
C LEU A 39 -5.03 -25.98 -2.37
N ASN A 40 -3.75 -26.10 -2.75
CA ASN A 40 -2.73 -26.78 -1.93
C ASN A 40 -2.46 -26.07 -0.60
N CYS A 41 -2.95 -24.85 -0.41
CA CYS A 41 -2.87 -24.17 0.88
C CYS A 41 -3.93 -24.66 1.89
N VAL A 42 -4.93 -25.42 1.47
CA VAL A 42 -5.89 -26.06 2.41
C VAL A 42 -5.15 -27.07 3.29
N GLY A 43 -5.40 -27.01 4.59
CA GLY A 43 -4.69 -27.80 5.60
C GLY A 43 -3.35 -27.18 6.05
N GLN A 44 -2.90 -26.11 5.44
CA GLN A 44 -1.66 -25.43 5.79
C GLN A 44 -1.90 -24.31 6.83
N VAL A 45 -0.87 -24.04 7.62
CA VAL A 45 -0.91 -23.01 8.66
C VAL A 45 -0.31 -21.72 8.10
N VAL A 46 -0.94 -20.57 8.35
CA VAL A 46 -0.36 -19.27 8.09
C VAL A 46 0.78 -19.03 9.07
N GLN A 47 2.00 -18.91 8.58
CA GLN A 47 3.17 -18.63 9.40
C GLN A 47 3.30 -17.12 9.69
N ARG A 48 3.01 -16.30 8.68
CA ARG A 48 3.15 -14.86 8.79
C ARG A 48 2.38 -14.15 7.69
N VAL A 49 1.83 -12.96 8.02
CA VAL A 49 1.38 -11.97 7.04
C VAL A 49 2.25 -10.74 7.18
N ARG A 50 2.77 -10.23 6.07
CA ARG A 50 3.68 -9.08 6.02
C ARG A 50 3.42 -8.21 4.81
N SER A 51 3.99 -7.00 4.80
CA SER A 51 3.94 -6.09 3.65
C SER A 51 5.34 -5.64 3.24
N HIS A 52 5.47 -5.23 1.98
CA HIS A 52 6.59 -4.42 1.47
C HIS A 52 6.01 -3.43 0.46
N GLY A 53 6.10 -2.14 0.77
CA GLY A 53 5.45 -1.10 -0.01
C GLY A 53 3.95 -1.33 -0.13
N LYS A 54 3.46 -1.51 -1.37
CA LYS A 54 2.03 -1.75 -1.67
C LYS A 54 1.68 -3.23 -1.82
N TRP A 55 2.63 -4.13 -1.52
CA TRP A 55 2.46 -5.56 -1.63
C TRP A 55 2.20 -6.21 -0.28
N LEU A 56 1.30 -7.18 -0.26
CA LEU A 56 0.91 -7.99 0.88
C LEU A 56 1.34 -9.44 0.62
N PHE A 57 1.89 -10.09 1.63
CA PHE A 57 2.41 -11.46 1.55
C PHE A 57 1.81 -12.30 2.66
N PHE A 58 1.32 -13.50 2.30
CA PHE A 58 0.92 -14.54 3.24
C PHE A 58 1.88 -15.71 3.05
N ASP A 59 2.67 -16.01 4.05
CA ASP A 59 3.61 -17.14 4.06
C ASP A 59 2.97 -18.33 4.76
N PHE A 60 2.96 -19.50 4.11
CA PHE A 60 2.34 -20.74 4.62
C PHE A 60 3.38 -21.79 5.02
N SER A 61 2.99 -22.71 5.91
CA SER A 61 3.87 -23.74 6.51
C SER A 61 4.55 -24.70 5.53
N HIS A 62 3.97 -24.88 4.33
CA HIS A 62 4.53 -25.75 3.28
C HIS A 62 5.43 -25.02 2.28
N GLY A 63 5.89 -23.79 2.62
CA GLY A 63 6.85 -23.07 1.78
C GLY A 63 6.24 -22.39 0.55
N ILE A 64 4.94 -22.13 0.55
CA ILE A 64 4.25 -21.32 -0.48
C ILE A 64 3.86 -19.97 0.11
N SER A 65 3.92 -18.94 -0.72
CA SER A 65 3.42 -17.60 -0.38
C SER A 65 2.38 -17.12 -1.38
N TRP A 66 1.35 -16.47 -0.86
CA TRP A 66 0.49 -15.62 -1.67
C TRP A 66 1.04 -14.20 -1.65
N VAL A 67 1.14 -13.60 -2.81
CA VAL A 67 1.65 -12.24 -3.02
C VAL A 67 0.56 -11.43 -3.70
N CYS A 68 0.13 -10.36 -3.07
CA CYS A 68 -1.03 -9.61 -3.51
C CYS A 68 -0.76 -8.09 -3.49
N GLN A 69 -1.07 -7.41 -4.60
CA GLN A 69 -1.13 -5.95 -4.63
C GLN A 69 -2.59 -5.50 -4.78
N LEU A 70 -3.06 -4.67 -3.85
CA LEU A 70 -4.43 -4.18 -3.84
C LEU A 70 -4.57 -2.97 -4.77
N ILE A 71 -4.78 -3.26 -6.05
CA ILE A 71 -5.03 -2.27 -7.10
C ILE A 71 -6.52 -1.88 -7.07
N THR A 72 -6.89 -0.84 -7.74
CA THR A 72 -8.25 -0.30 -7.94
C THR A 72 -9.39 -1.07 -7.27
N LYS A 73 -9.86 -0.59 -6.13
CA LYS A 73 -11.00 -1.15 -5.36
C LYS A 73 -10.78 -2.58 -4.83
N ALA A 74 -9.57 -3.14 -4.98
CA ALA A 74 -9.25 -4.41 -4.36
C ALA A 74 -9.07 -4.23 -2.85
N LYS A 75 -9.57 -5.18 -2.06
CA LYS A 75 -9.41 -5.19 -0.60
C LYS A 75 -9.53 -6.59 -0.04
N TRP A 76 -8.75 -6.86 1.00
CA TRP A 76 -9.01 -7.91 1.97
C TRP A 76 -9.89 -7.36 3.08
N ALA A 77 -10.78 -8.19 3.59
CA ALA A 77 -11.58 -7.87 4.76
C ALA A 77 -11.83 -9.14 5.57
N ILE A 78 -11.76 -9.02 6.90
CA ILE A 78 -12.25 -10.05 7.81
C ILE A 78 -13.75 -9.87 7.92
N VAL A 79 -14.47 -10.97 7.76
CA VAL A 79 -15.94 -11.00 7.87
C VAL A 79 -16.30 -11.24 9.33
N PRO A 80 -17.22 -10.45 9.92
CA PRO A 80 -17.75 -10.71 11.26
C PRO A 80 -18.36 -12.12 11.35
N THR A 81 -18.24 -12.75 12.51
CA THR A 81 -18.69 -14.13 12.74
C THR A 81 -20.16 -14.35 12.41
N GLU A 82 -21.01 -13.38 12.72
CA GLU A 82 -22.46 -13.44 12.45
C GLU A 82 -22.79 -13.43 10.95
N ALA A 83 -21.87 -12.95 10.11
CA ALA A 83 -22.05 -12.85 8.66
C ALA A 83 -21.35 -14.01 7.90
N ASN A 84 -20.70 -14.94 8.59
CA ASN A 84 -19.89 -15.98 7.96
C ASN A 84 -20.70 -16.90 7.03
N GLU A 85 -21.92 -17.28 7.40
CA GLU A 85 -22.77 -18.20 6.62
C GLU A 85 -22.97 -17.72 5.18
N LYS A 86 -23.15 -16.43 4.97
CA LYS A 86 -23.32 -15.82 3.64
C LYS A 86 -22.13 -16.06 2.71
N TYR A 87 -20.93 -16.18 3.26
CA TYR A 87 -19.69 -16.35 2.50
C TYR A 87 -19.18 -17.79 2.46
N LEU A 88 -19.78 -18.68 3.26
CA LEU A 88 -19.43 -20.09 3.34
C LEU A 88 -20.21 -20.95 2.34
N THR A 89 -21.34 -20.47 1.83
CA THR A 89 -22.11 -21.11 0.78
C THR A 89 -21.70 -20.55 -0.58
N PRO A 90 -21.51 -21.40 -1.61
CA PRO A 90 -21.30 -20.93 -2.97
C PRO A 90 -22.49 -20.01 -3.38
N PRO A 91 -22.25 -18.87 -4.04
CA PRO A 91 -23.36 -18.06 -4.53
C PRO A 91 -24.23 -18.91 -5.47
N PRO A 92 -25.55 -18.78 -5.43
CA PRO A 92 -26.43 -19.45 -6.37
C PRO A 92 -26.06 -19.05 -7.82
N PRO A 93 -26.23 -19.96 -8.80
CA PRO A 93 -25.98 -19.64 -10.19
C PRO A 93 -26.75 -18.37 -10.58
N PRO A 94 -26.13 -17.48 -11.42
CA PRO A 94 -26.76 -16.21 -11.75
C PRO A 94 -28.12 -16.47 -12.42
N PRO A 95 -29.19 -15.81 -11.99
CA PRO A 95 -30.46 -15.86 -12.72
C PRO A 95 -30.23 -15.26 -14.10
N THR A 96 -30.93 -15.80 -15.10
CA THR A 96 -30.97 -15.31 -16.48
C THR A 96 -31.05 -13.77 -16.55
N PRO A 97 -30.46 -13.12 -17.58
CA PRO A 97 -30.15 -11.69 -17.53
C PRO A 97 -31.39 -10.81 -17.51
N SER A 98 -31.74 -10.33 -16.35
CA SER A 98 -32.65 -9.20 -16.17
C SER A 98 -31.82 -8.02 -15.61
N ARG A 99 -32.03 -6.84 -16.18
CA ARG A 99 -31.40 -5.52 -16.00
C ARG A 99 -30.42 -5.34 -14.82
N PRO A 100 -29.32 -4.57 -14.98
CA PRO A 100 -28.26 -4.45 -14.01
C PRO A 100 -28.67 -3.56 -12.82
N HIS A 101 -29.28 -4.14 -11.79
CA HIS A 101 -29.20 -3.56 -10.46
C HIS A 101 -27.73 -3.65 -9.99
N LYS A 102 -27.27 -2.69 -9.16
CA LYS A 102 -25.91 -2.67 -8.54
C LYS A 102 -25.66 -4.01 -7.85
N ARG A 103 -25.16 -5.00 -8.61
CA ARG A 103 -24.87 -6.34 -8.08
C ARG A 103 -23.65 -6.24 -7.19
N HIS A 104 -23.76 -6.64 -5.95
CA HIS A 104 -22.60 -7.04 -5.14
C HIS A 104 -21.86 -8.12 -5.93
N ARG A 105 -20.69 -7.77 -6.46
CA ARG A 105 -19.83 -8.79 -7.07
C ARG A 105 -19.39 -9.76 -5.98
N PRO A 106 -19.47 -11.09 -6.23
CA PRO A 106 -18.98 -12.07 -5.26
C PRO A 106 -17.50 -11.83 -4.97
N PRO A 107 -17.00 -12.24 -3.79
CA PRO A 107 -15.57 -12.24 -3.51
C PRO A 107 -14.79 -13.00 -4.58
N LEU A 108 -13.58 -12.57 -4.89
CA LEU A 108 -12.65 -13.32 -5.76
C LEU A 108 -12.13 -14.58 -5.06
N ILE A 109 -11.81 -14.43 -3.79
CA ILE A 109 -11.32 -15.51 -2.93
C ILE A 109 -12.01 -15.34 -1.57
N THR A 110 -12.55 -16.43 -1.03
CA THR A 110 -12.98 -16.53 0.36
C THR A 110 -12.12 -17.58 1.03
N VAL A 111 -11.49 -17.25 2.14
CA VAL A 111 -10.64 -18.14 2.91
C VAL A 111 -11.23 -18.31 4.30
N CYS A 112 -11.43 -19.56 4.71
CA CYS A 112 -11.85 -19.92 6.05
C CYS A 112 -10.64 -20.43 6.81
N PHE A 113 -10.35 -19.80 7.93
CA PHE A 113 -9.28 -20.21 8.85
C PHE A 113 -9.89 -20.80 10.11
N ARG A 114 -9.40 -21.96 10.52
CA ARG A 114 -9.78 -22.60 11.78
C ARG A 114 -8.68 -22.35 12.82
N ALA A 115 -9.06 -21.90 14.00
CA ALA A 115 -8.17 -21.95 15.15
C ALA A 115 -8.05 -23.40 15.66
N GLN A 116 -6.96 -23.73 16.33
CA GLN A 116 -6.75 -25.06 16.91
C GLN A 116 -7.69 -25.36 18.10
N THR A 117 -8.48 -24.40 18.55
CA THR A 117 -9.43 -24.48 19.68
C THR A 117 -10.85 -24.23 19.18
N SER A 118 -11.86 -24.50 20.02
CA SER A 118 -13.32 -24.45 19.77
C SER A 118 -13.86 -23.04 19.36
N THR A 119 -13.01 -22.11 18.92
CA THR A 119 -13.43 -20.79 18.45
C THR A 119 -14.03 -20.87 17.05
N PRO A 120 -15.03 -20.01 16.73
CA PRO A 120 -15.60 -19.97 15.39
C PRO A 120 -14.55 -19.68 14.32
N PRO A 121 -14.74 -20.20 13.09
CA PRO A 121 -13.80 -19.96 12.00
C PRO A 121 -13.73 -18.48 11.65
N ILE A 122 -12.55 -18.02 11.29
CA ILE A 122 -12.34 -16.68 10.76
C ILE A 122 -12.47 -16.74 9.24
N VAL A 123 -13.26 -15.85 8.67
CA VAL A 123 -13.44 -15.74 7.23
C VAL A 123 -12.79 -14.46 6.73
N ALA A 124 -11.84 -14.58 5.80
CA ALA A 124 -11.27 -13.46 5.07
C ALA A 124 -11.71 -13.50 3.62
N ILE A 125 -12.06 -12.36 3.06
CA ILE A 125 -12.48 -12.22 1.67
C ILE A 125 -11.58 -11.25 0.92
N LEU A 126 -11.19 -11.63 -0.30
CA LEU A 126 -10.55 -10.77 -1.27
C LEU A 126 -11.56 -10.34 -2.33
N THR A 127 -11.67 -9.05 -2.56
CA THR A 127 -12.58 -8.46 -3.56
C THR A 127 -11.85 -7.52 -4.51
N GLY A 128 -12.48 -7.11 -5.62
CA GLY A 128 -11.94 -6.15 -6.57
C GLY A 128 -11.02 -6.77 -7.61
N HIS A 129 -9.99 -6.05 -8.04
CA HIS A 129 -9.04 -6.49 -9.09
C HIS A 129 -7.60 -6.39 -8.55
N PRO A 130 -7.14 -7.34 -7.72
CA PRO A 130 -5.75 -7.38 -7.27
C PRO A 130 -4.83 -7.88 -8.37
N ALA A 131 -3.53 -7.49 -8.33
CA ALA A 131 -2.48 -8.38 -8.81
C ALA A 131 -2.28 -9.48 -7.76
N PHE A 132 -2.21 -10.74 -8.17
CA PHE A 132 -2.14 -11.86 -7.25
C PHE A 132 -1.27 -12.98 -7.83
N PHE A 133 -0.23 -13.35 -7.11
CA PHE A 133 0.68 -14.45 -7.46
C PHE A 133 0.70 -15.49 -6.35
N ILE A 134 1.03 -16.72 -6.72
CA ILE A 134 1.29 -17.83 -5.79
C ILE A 134 2.65 -18.39 -6.16
N LEU A 135 3.59 -18.30 -5.23
CA LEU A 135 4.99 -18.61 -5.46
C LEU A 135 5.57 -19.43 -4.31
N PRO A 136 6.59 -20.27 -4.56
CA PRO A 136 7.45 -20.75 -3.49
C PRO A 136 8.00 -19.57 -2.67
N THR A 137 7.93 -19.66 -1.35
CA THR A 137 8.33 -18.55 -0.44
C THR A 137 9.77 -18.09 -0.70
N GLU A 138 10.67 -19.01 -0.99
CA GLU A 138 12.07 -18.74 -1.34
C GLU A 138 12.25 -17.95 -2.65
N LYS A 139 11.27 -18.03 -3.59
CA LYS A 139 11.30 -17.36 -4.89
C LYS A 139 10.60 -16.01 -4.90
N VAL A 140 9.94 -15.62 -3.82
CA VAL A 140 9.17 -14.37 -3.75
C VAL A 140 10.03 -13.17 -4.09
N TRP A 141 11.21 -13.05 -3.48
CA TRP A 141 12.11 -11.92 -3.71
C TRP A 141 12.86 -11.96 -5.05
N ALA A 142 12.83 -13.09 -5.75
CA ALA A 142 13.36 -13.23 -7.10
C ALA A 142 12.33 -12.87 -8.19
N HIS A 143 11.04 -12.75 -7.84
CA HIS A 143 10.00 -12.36 -8.80
C HIS A 143 10.25 -10.95 -9.33
N PRO A 144 10.18 -10.71 -10.65
CA PRO A 144 10.57 -9.43 -11.27
C PRO A 144 9.92 -8.20 -10.62
N GLU A 145 8.61 -8.23 -10.37
CA GLU A 145 7.87 -7.10 -9.78
C GLU A 145 8.24 -6.85 -8.30
N ILE A 146 8.69 -7.86 -7.57
CA ILE A 146 9.09 -7.72 -6.17
C ILE A 146 10.57 -7.32 -6.08
N ARG A 147 11.42 -7.94 -6.92
CA ARG A 147 12.86 -7.65 -6.97
C ARG A 147 13.14 -6.20 -7.38
N ALA A 148 12.31 -5.60 -8.23
CA ALA A 148 12.47 -4.24 -8.69
C ALA A 148 12.14 -3.20 -7.60
N LEU A 149 11.45 -3.57 -6.52
CA LEU A 149 11.05 -2.62 -5.50
C LEU A 149 12.24 -2.00 -4.76
N GLY A 150 12.12 -0.72 -4.50
CA GLY A 150 13.01 0.01 -3.60
C GLY A 150 12.77 -0.34 -2.13
N PRO A 151 13.56 0.25 -1.22
CA PRO A 151 13.40 0.03 0.21
C PRO A 151 12.05 0.52 0.71
N ASP A 152 11.45 -0.23 1.63
CA ASP A 152 10.24 0.17 2.36
C ASP A 152 10.64 1.08 3.53
N PRO A 153 10.05 2.27 3.68
CA PRO A 153 10.45 3.25 4.70
C PRO A 153 10.42 2.74 6.15
N ILE A 154 9.57 1.76 6.44
CA ILE A 154 9.44 1.20 7.81
C ILE A 154 10.01 -0.22 7.88
N GLY A 155 9.96 -0.96 6.76
CA GLY A 155 10.30 -2.39 6.73
C GLY A 155 11.74 -2.70 6.38
N SER A 156 12.49 -1.75 5.80
CA SER A 156 13.88 -1.97 5.36
C SER A 156 14.85 -1.38 6.39
N PRO A 157 15.71 -2.18 7.02
CA PRO A 157 16.67 -1.71 8.03
C PRO A 157 17.65 -0.67 7.46
N ASP A 158 18.06 -0.84 6.21
CA ASP A 158 19.05 0.01 5.54
C ASP A 158 18.41 1.18 4.76
N PHE A 159 17.17 1.57 5.11
CA PHE A 159 16.43 2.61 4.37
C PHE A 159 17.20 3.92 4.25
N HIS A 160 17.85 4.36 5.33
CA HIS A 160 18.57 5.63 5.37
C HIS A 160 19.84 5.64 4.53
N ASP A 161 20.36 4.49 4.10
CA ASP A 161 21.49 4.37 3.20
C ASP A 161 21.03 4.11 1.76
N ASP A 162 20.12 3.15 1.55
CA ASP A 162 19.68 2.71 0.21
C ASP A 162 18.82 3.77 -0.50
N PHE A 163 17.86 4.40 0.20
CA PHE A 163 17.00 5.39 -0.42
C PHE A 163 17.76 6.63 -0.92
N PRO A 164 18.64 7.30 -0.14
CA PRO A 164 19.48 8.38 -0.63
C PRO A 164 20.42 7.97 -1.77
N TYR A 165 20.97 6.76 -1.72
CA TYR A 165 21.79 6.23 -2.80
C TYR A 165 21.00 6.13 -4.11
N ARG A 166 19.81 5.52 -4.09
CA ARG A 166 18.93 5.39 -5.27
C ARG A 166 18.49 6.76 -5.81
N LEU A 167 18.14 7.70 -4.94
CA LEU A 167 17.79 9.06 -5.34
C LEU A 167 18.90 9.71 -6.19
N ARG A 168 20.15 9.63 -5.73
CA ARG A 168 21.29 10.27 -6.38
C ARG A 168 21.60 9.69 -7.77
N GLN A 169 21.10 8.50 -8.11
CA GLN A 169 21.21 7.94 -9.47
C GLN A 169 20.34 8.68 -10.50
N HIS A 170 19.42 9.56 -10.06
CA HIS A 170 18.46 10.25 -10.92
C HIS A 170 18.51 11.78 -10.79
N PRO A 171 19.66 12.44 -11.00
CA PRO A 171 19.86 13.86 -10.69
C PRO A 171 18.95 14.78 -11.51
N THR A 172 18.51 14.38 -12.70
CA THR A 172 17.68 15.19 -13.60
C THR A 172 16.18 15.06 -13.32
N ARG A 173 15.77 14.05 -12.54
CA ARG A 173 14.36 13.84 -12.17
C ARG A 173 13.95 14.77 -11.05
N THR A 174 12.65 15.09 -11.00
CA THR A 174 12.08 15.84 -9.88
C THR A 174 11.94 14.97 -8.64
N VAL A 175 11.99 15.59 -7.45
CA VAL A 175 11.73 14.90 -6.19
C VAL A 175 10.34 14.26 -6.20
N ALA A 176 9.34 14.98 -6.76
CA ALA A 176 7.99 14.47 -6.90
C ALA A 176 7.93 13.15 -7.69
N ALA A 177 8.58 13.10 -8.85
CA ALA A 177 8.59 11.91 -9.71
C ALA A 177 9.35 10.73 -9.07
N THR A 178 10.44 11.01 -8.37
CA THR A 178 11.23 9.96 -7.69
C THR A 178 10.51 9.37 -6.48
N LEU A 179 9.76 10.17 -5.73
CA LEU A 179 8.96 9.68 -4.60
C LEU A 179 7.80 8.76 -5.02
N LEU A 180 7.33 8.83 -6.27
CA LEU A 180 6.30 7.95 -6.80
C LEU A 180 6.84 6.67 -7.44
N ASP A 181 8.14 6.64 -7.71
CA ASP A 181 8.80 5.50 -8.33
C ASP A 181 9.03 4.39 -7.29
N GLN A 182 8.31 3.28 -7.48
CA GLN A 182 8.37 2.16 -6.54
C GLN A 182 9.73 1.42 -6.57
N GLU A 183 10.56 1.63 -7.58
CA GLU A 183 11.92 1.11 -7.64
C GLU A 183 12.90 1.96 -6.80
N ILE A 184 12.57 3.21 -6.52
CA ILE A 184 13.37 4.11 -5.67
C ILE A 184 12.92 4.03 -4.22
N VAL A 185 11.61 4.04 -3.97
CA VAL A 185 11.01 3.91 -2.64
C VAL A 185 9.69 3.19 -2.73
N ALA A 186 9.57 2.06 -2.04
CA ALA A 186 8.35 1.28 -2.06
C ALA A 186 7.26 1.92 -1.18
N GLY A 187 6.02 1.86 -1.66
CA GLY A 187 4.84 2.17 -0.85
C GLY A 187 4.27 3.57 -1.00
N LEU A 188 5.06 4.55 -1.40
CA LEU A 188 4.55 5.91 -1.53
C LEU A 188 3.53 6.04 -2.67
N GLY A 189 2.51 6.84 -2.42
CA GLY A 189 1.53 7.26 -3.40
C GLY A 189 1.42 8.78 -3.43
N ASN A 190 0.44 9.25 -4.19
CA ASN A 190 0.34 10.67 -4.50
C ASN A 190 0.05 11.55 -3.27
N ALA A 191 -0.75 11.04 -2.33
CA ALA A 191 -1.08 11.78 -1.12
C ALA A 191 0.16 11.98 -0.25
N LEU A 192 0.88 10.92 0.06
CA LEU A 192 2.10 11.03 0.87
C LEU A 192 3.22 11.79 0.15
N LYS A 193 3.36 11.65 -1.16
CA LYS A 193 4.29 12.49 -1.93
C LYS A 193 4.06 13.98 -1.66
N CYS A 194 2.82 14.45 -1.75
CA CYS A 194 2.50 15.87 -1.52
C CYS A 194 2.80 16.30 -0.08
N GLU A 195 2.46 15.48 0.90
CA GLU A 195 2.72 15.76 2.31
C GLU A 195 4.21 15.76 2.67
N ILE A 196 4.99 14.84 2.07
CA ILE A 196 6.46 14.78 2.23
C ILE A 196 7.11 16.03 1.63
N LEU A 197 6.72 16.42 0.41
CA LEU A 197 7.21 17.63 -0.22
C LEU A 197 6.88 18.89 0.62
N PHE A 198 5.67 18.94 1.20
CA PHE A 198 5.28 20.03 2.07
C PHE A 198 6.09 20.05 3.38
N ALA A 199 6.27 18.92 4.02
CA ALA A 199 7.05 18.80 5.26
C ALA A 199 8.53 19.17 5.08
N THR A 200 9.10 18.84 3.92
CA THR A 200 10.48 19.17 3.57
C THR A 200 10.65 20.53 2.91
N ARG A 201 9.54 21.23 2.62
CA ARG A 201 9.50 22.52 1.91
C ARG A 201 10.09 22.44 0.51
N PHE A 202 10.08 21.29 -0.14
CA PHE A 202 10.51 21.16 -1.53
C PHE A 202 9.37 21.48 -2.49
N SER A 203 9.67 22.30 -3.50
CA SER A 203 8.79 22.47 -4.65
C SER A 203 8.59 21.11 -5.35
N PRO A 204 7.40 20.81 -5.87
CA PRO A 204 7.20 19.62 -6.70
C PRO A 204 8.16 19.52 -7.89
N SER A 205 8.60 20.66 -8.43
CA SER A 205 9.54 20.76 -9.56
C SER A 205 11.02 20.72 -9.16
N ALA A 206 11.34 20.68 -7.86
CA ALA A 206 12.74 20.60 -7.39
C ALA A 206 13.41 19.34 -7.95
N LYS A 207 14.62 19.48 -8.49
CA LYS A 207 15.40 18.37 -9.05
C LYS A 207 16.31 17.75 -8.00
N ILE A 208 16.49 16.43 -8.06
CA ILE A 208 17.36 15.69 -7.12
C ILE A 208 18.80 16.24 -7.15
N GLY A 209 19.35 16.54 -8.35
CA GLY A 209 20.71 17.05 -8.49
C GLY A 209 20.94 18.45 -7.91
N ALA A 210 19.89 19.19 -7.58
CA ALA A 210 19.99 20.48 -6.91
C ALA A 210 19.97 20.38 -5.38
N LEU A 211 19.75 19.17 -4.80
CA LEU A 211 19.67 18.98 -3.37
C LEU A 211 21.06 18.73 -2.74
N MET A 212 21.33 19.40 -1.64
CA MET A 212 22.47 19.09 -0.78
C MET A 212 22.28 17.74 -0.06
N ALA A 213 23.37 17.14 0.39
CA ALA A 213 23.32 15.87 1.13
C ALA A 213 22.39 15.94 2.36
N SER A 214 22.51 16.99 3.16
CA SER A 214 21.66 17.23 4.33
C SER A 214 20.16 17.36 4.01
N GLN A 215 19.83 17.86 2.81
CA GLN A 215 18.46 17.98 2.34
C GLN A 215 17.91 16.59 1.96
N ILE A 216 18.73 15.73 1.37
CA ILE A 216 18.38 14.35 1.05
C ILE A 216 18.17 13.54 2.35
N ASP A 217 19.04 13.71 3.36
CA ASP A 217 18.91 13.04 4.65
C ASP A 217 17.63 13.48 5.39
N ARG A 218 17.30 14.78 5.32
CA ARG A 218 16.03 15.31 5.84
C ARG A 218 14.83 14.74 5.08
N LEU A 219 14.93 14.58 3.76
CA LEU A 219 13.89 13.96 2.95
C LEU A 219 13.66 12.51 3.40
N ALA A 220 14.74 11.72 3.56
CA ALA A 220 14.67 10.33 4.02
C ALA A 220 13.99 10.22 5.40
N SER A 221 14.41 11.07 6.36
CA SER A 221 13.80 11.11 7.69
C SER A 221 12.33 11.51 7.66
N SER A 222 11.95 12.47 6.80
CA SER A 222 10.57 12.89 6.62
C SER A 222 9.71 11.81 5.98
N VAL A 223 10.25 11.03 5.04
CA VAL A 223 9.56 9.87 4.45
C VAL A 223 9.23 8.86 5.54
N VAL A 224 10.20 8.45 6.34
CA VAL A 224 9.99 7.48 7.44
C VAL A 224 8.95 7.99 8.43
N ALA A 225 9.09 9.22 8.90
CA ALA A 225 8.20 9.80 9.90
C ALA A 225 6.74 9.89 9.41
N LEU A 226 6.52 10.36 8.18
CA LEU A 226 5.17 10.48 7.62
C LEU A 226 4.55 9.14 7.29
N VAL A 227 5.32 8.18 6.79
CA VAL A 227 4.83 6.82 6.54
C VAL A 227 4.45 6.13 7.85
N ALA A 228 5.27 6.25 8.91
CA ALA A 228 4.96 5.71 10.24
C ALA A 228 3.68 6.33 10.82
N THR A 229 3.56 7.66 10.75
CA THR A 229 2.36 8.37 11.19
C THR A 229 1.12 7.92 10.43
N ALA A 230 1.19 7.88 9.09
CA ALA A 230 0.08 7.45 8.25
C ALA A 230 -0.32 5.98 8.51
N THR A 231 0.65 5.11 8.80
CA THR A 231 0.38 3.71 9.21
C THR A 231 -0.39 3.66 10.53
N THR A 232 -0.02 4.48 11.50
CA THR A 232 -0.76 4.58 12.77
C THR A 232 -2.21 5.02 12.56
N PHE A 233 -2.45 6.04 11.74
CA PHE A 233 -3.81 6.48 11.39
C PHE A 233 -4.59 5.36 10.68
N ALA A 234 -3.98 4.71 9.69
CA ALA A 234 -4.59 3.61 8.96
C ALA A 234 -4.96 2.43 9.87
N GLY A 235 -4.07 2.04 10.81
CA GLY A 235 -4.30 0.99 11.78
C GLY A 235 -5.46 1.28 12.74
N LYS A 236 -5.71 2.57 13.04
CA LYS A 236 -6.86 3.01 13.84
C LYS A 236 -8.13 3.21 13.02
N GLY A 237 -8.09 3.01 11.71
CA GLY A 237 -9.22 3.30 10.81
C GLY A 237 -9.55 4.79 10.71
N LEU A 238 -8.62 5.67 11.06
CA LEU A 238 -8.81 7.12 11.05
C LEU A 238 -8.30 7.73 9.73
N PRO A 239 -8.94 8.80 9.22
CA PRO A 239 -8.44 9.54 8.08
C PRO A 239 -7.12 10.26 8.45
N PHE A 240 -6.15 10.21 7.54
CA PHE A 240 -4.92 10.97 7.72
C PHE A 240 -5.18 12.47 7.54
N PRO A 241 -4.69 13.36 8.44
CA PRO A 241 -4.94 14.80 8.38
C PRO A 241 -4.04 15.48 7.35
N TYR A 242 -4.40 15.41 6.06
CA TYR A 242 -3.63 16.02 4.98
C TYR A 242 -3.56 17.54 5.14
N ARG A 243 -2.36 18.10 4.94
CA ARG A 243 -2.08 19.54 5.02
C ARG A 243 -2.17 20.23 3.67
N VAL A 244 -1.83 19.54 2.57
CA VAL A 244 -1.87 20.06 1.21
C VAL A 244 -2.62 19.14 0.24
N TYR A 245 -2.53 17.83 0.38
CA TYR A 245 -3.15 16.88 -0.55
C TYR A 245 -4.67 17.05 -0.58
N ASP A 246 -5.23 17.18 -1.81
CA ASP A 246 -6.66 17.39 -2.08
C ASP A 246 -7.26 18.64 -1.40
N ARG A 247 -6.43 19.68 -1.19
CA ARG A 247 -6.81 20.92 -0.52
C ARG A 247 -6.65 22.17 -1.40
N ALA A 248 -6.75 22.03 -2.73
CA ALA A 248 -6.66 23.13 -3.65
C ALA A 248 -7.64 24.27 -3.31
N GLY A 249 -7.19 25.51 -3.32
CA GLY A 249 -7.98 26.68 -2.98
C GLY A 249 -8.23 26.89 -1.47
N LEU A 250 -7.85 25.93 -0.61
CA LEU A 250 -7.90 26.12 0.84
C LEU A 250 -6.62 26.79 1.33
N LEU A 251 -6.71 27.49 2.45
CA LEU A 251 -5.57 28.18 3.05
C LEU A 251 -4.57 27.19 3.66
N CYS A 252 -3.29 27.45 3.41
CA CYS A 252 -2.18 26.76 4.04
C CYS A 252 -2.21 26.98 5.55
N THR A 253 -2.10 25.92 6.32
CA THR A 253 -2.11 25.99 7.80
C THR A 253 -0.86 26.61 8.42
N VAL A 254 0.16 26.95 7.60
CA VAL A 254 1.41 27.56 8.07
C VAL A 254 1.50 29.06 7.71
N CYS A 255 1.12 29.43 6.49
CA CYS A 255 1.35 30.80 5.98
C CYS A 255 0.08 31.45 5.40
N ASN A 256 -1.08 30.82 5.47
CA ASN A 256 -2.36 31.29 4.96
C ASN A 256 -2.40 31.58 3.43
N THR A 257 -1.41 31.15 2.66
CA THR A 257 -1.46 31.21 1.20
C THR A 257 -2.35 30.07 0.68
N GLU A 258 -3.09 30.29 -0.39
CA GLU A 258 -3.90 29.24 -1.02
C GLU A 258 -3.04 28.07 -1.53
N ILE A 259 -3.48 26.84 -1.29
CA ILE A 259 -2.88 25.63 -1.83
C ILE A 259 -3.12 25.58 -3.34
N ALA A 260 -2.05 25.47 -4.09
CA ALA A 260 -2.05 25.36 -5.54
C ALA A 260 -1.92 23.91 -5.99
N VAL A 261 -2.18 23.68 -7.29
CA VAL A 261 -2.01 22.37 -7.94
C VAL A 261 -1.06 22.52 -9.12
N ASP A 262 0.05 21.81 -9.07
CA ASP A 262 0.95 21.64 -10.22
C ASP A 262 0.47 20.48 -11.09
N ARG A 263 0.28 20.77 -12.39
CA ARG A 263 -0.14 19.82 -13.43
C ARG A 263 0.98 19.48 -14.42
N SER A 264 2.13 20.14 -14.28
CA SER A 264 3.26 20.05 -15.21
C SER A 264 4.28 18.98 -14.82
N GLY A 265 3.99 18.20 -13.78
CA GLY A 265 4.92 17.21 -13.23
C GLY A 265 5.31 16.11 -14.23
N GLN A 266 6.56 15.65 -14.15
CA GLN A 266 7.10 14.56 -14.97
C GLN A 266 6.45 13.20 -14.71
N ASP A 267 5.71 13.08 -13.61
CA ASP A 267 5.07 11.85 -13.12
C ASP A 267 3.62 11.68 -13.57
N ALA A 268 3.09 12.59 -14.39
CA ALA A 268 1.69 12.64 -14.82
C ALA A 268 0.67 12.72 -13.67
N HIS A 269 1.11 12.91 -12.42
CA HIS A 269 0.26 13.04 -11.26
C HIS A 269 0.18 14.50 -10.80
N LEU A 270 -1.01 14.91 -10.37
CA LEU A 270 -1.19 16.23 -9.77
C LEU A 270 -0.37 16.35 -8.48
N SER A 271 0.26 17.48 -8.25
CA SER A 271 0.93 17.79 -7.00
C SER A 271 0.27 18.98 -6.33
N TRP A 272 -0.32 18.76 -5.15
CA TRP A 272 -0.83 19.82 -4.29
C TRP A 272 0.31 20.37 -3.45
N TYR A 273 0.46 21.70 -3.42
CA TYR A 273 1.56 22.35 -2.71
C TYR A 273 1.19 23.78 -2.29
N CYS A 274 1.89 24.32 -1.31
CA CYS A 274 1.80 25.72 -0.94
C CYS A 274 2.91 26.53 -1.66
N PRO A 275 2.58 27.50 -2.54
CA PRO A 275 3.60 28.23 -3.29
C PRO A 275 4.58 29.04 -2.40
N THR A 276 4.12 29.52 -1.26
CA THR A 276 4.95 30.26 -0.30
C THR A 276 5.85 29.35 0.53
N CYS A 277 5.32 28.22 1.03
CA CYS A 277 6.12 27.29 1.83
C CYS A 277 7.06 26.41 0.98
N GLN A 278 6.77 26.26 -0.30
CA GLN A 278 7.49 25.41 -1.24
C GLN A 278 7.85 26.19 -2.52
N PRO A 279 8.66 27.28 -2.40
CA PRO A 279 8.95 28.15 -3.53
C PRO A 279 9.74 27.44 -4.62
N VAL A 280 9.45 27.80 -5.88
CA VAL A 280 10.19 27.29 -7.05
C VAL A 280 11.53 28.03 -7.15
N GLY A 281 12.63 27.30 -7.34
CA GLY A 281 13.96 27.86 -7.62
C GLY A 281 14.68 28.52 -6.44
N GLN A 282 14.15 28.41 -5.23
CA GLN A 282 14.83 28.87 -4.01
C GLN A 282 15.26 27.66 -3.17
N GLU A 283 16.46 27.73 -2.57
CA GLU A 283 16.80 26.81 -1.48
C GLU A 283 15.79 26.98 -0.35
N PRO A 284 15.30 25.88 0.26
CA PRO A 284 14.37 25.98 1.37
C PRO A 284 15.03 26.75 2.51
N ASN A 285 14.51 27.95 2.80
CA ASN A 285 15.00 28.79 3.88
C ASN A 285 14.67 28.14 5.22
N LEU A 286 15.67 27.57 5.90
CA LEU A 286 15.53 26.79 7.12
C LEU A 286 15.18 27.64 8.36
N PHE A 287 15.21 28.99 8.24
CA PHE A 287 15.14 29.89 9.38
C PHE A 287 13.87 30.75 9.47
N SER A 288 12.88 30.56 8.61
CA SER A 288 11.55 31.19 8.78
C SER A 288 10.60 30.22 9.44
N ALA A 289 10.62 30.23 10.77
CA ALA A 289 9.64 29.54 11.62
C ALA A 289 8.35 30.35 11.69
#